data_acf5ecbb43e94f1a53d788f746f32268
#
_entry.id   acf5ecbb43e94f1a53d788f746f32268
#
_cell.length_a   1.000
_cell.length_b   1.000
_cell.length_c   1.000
_cell.angle_alpha   90.00
_cell.angle_beta   90.00
_cell.angle_gamma   90.00
#
_symmetry.space_group_name_H-M   'P 1'
#
loop_
_entity.id
_entity.type
_entity.pdbx_description
1 polymer ?
#
loop_
_entity_poly.entity_id
_entity_poly.type
_entity_poly.pdbx_seq_one_letter_code
_entity_poly.pdbx_strand_id
1 'polypeptide(L)'
;MKYLSLFSGIEAATAAWESLGWECVGVSEIDPFACEVLKQRYPHITNLGDITKITKEQLYELEADVIVGGSPCQSFSSAGKGEGLEDPRGRLMLDYVRVVRTVRPKWFVWENVSGVLSNGGGVSFGTLLREMVELGYHLCWRVLDAQHFGVPQRRRRVFLVGYSGADRECCAKVLFDPEGRSRDFATIGQAQQEDTRTVESGAGNHEGQIFSCLQTTCGDYSRSDNFNMIELGD
;
A
#
# COMPACT_ATOMS: atom_id res chain seq x y z
N MET A 1 10.31 16.02 3.74
CA MET A 1 10.68 14.60 3.62
C MET A 1 11.01 14.29 2.16
N LYS A 2 11.99 13.42 1.93
CA LYS A 2 12.35 12.90 0.60
C LYS A 2 11.56 11.62 0.31
N TYR A 3 11.06 11.43 -0.90
CA TYR A 3 10.34 10.20 -1.25
C TYR A 3 10.71 9.67 -2.63
N LEU A 4 10.67 8.34 -2.75
CA LEU A 4 10.82 7.58 -3.98
C LEU A 4 9.45 7.03 -4.39
N SER A 5 9.03 7.30 -5.63
CA SER A 5 7.76 6.81 -6.19
C SER A 5 8.00 5.64 -7.13
N LEU A 6 7.39 4.50 -6.85
CA LEU A 6 7.49 3.27 -7.62
C LEU A 6 6.18 2.97 -8.33
N PHE A 7 6.25 2.49 -9.58
CA PHE A 7 5.06 2.33 -10.43
C PHE A 7 4.27 3.64 -10.53
N SER A 8 4.99 4.73 -10.76
CA SER A 8 4.57 6.11 -10.53
C SER A 8 3.37 6.54 -11.36
N GLY A 9 3.12 5.90 -12.51
CA GLY A 9 2.13 6.37 -13.47
C GLY A 9 2.43 7.81 -13.86
N ILE A 10 1.42 8.68 -13.83
CA ILE A 10 1.57 10.11 -14.11
C ILE A 10 1.92 10.93 -12.85
N GLU A 11 2.32 10.28 -11.75
CA GLU A 11 2.84 10.82 -10.50
C GLU A 11 1.79 11.55 -9.63
N ALA A 12 0.88 10.76 -9.09
CA ALA A 12 -0.12 11.26 -8.15
C ALA A 12 0.47 11.66 -6.79
N ALA A 13 1.58 11.05 -6.37
CA ALA A 13 2.23 11.35 -5.10
C ALA A 13 2.80 12.78 -5.10
N THR A 14 3.48 13.19 -6.16
CA THR A 14 3.98 14.56 -6.30
C THR A 14 2.80 15.56 -6.27
N ALA A 15 1.74 15.29 -7.01
CA ALA A 15 0.56 16.16 -7.01
C ALA A 15 -0.07 16.32 -5.61
N ALA A 16 0.02 15.29 -4.76
CA ALA A 16 -0.51 15.32 -3.40
C ALA A 16 0.43 15.97 -2.38
N TRP A 17 1.76 15.83 -2.55
CA TRP A 17 2.73 16.15 -1.52
C TRP A 17 3.60 17.38 -1.81
N GLU A 18 3.58 17.90 -3.04
CA GLU A 18 4.31 19.11 -3.44
C GLU A 18 3.95 20.30 -2.54
N SER A 19 2.64 20.49 -2.27
CA SER A 19 2.17 21.56 -1.39
C SER A 19 2.64 21.44 0.07
N LEU A 20 3.06 20.25 0.48
CA LEU A 20 3.62 19.96 1.81
C LEU A 20 5.15 20.21 1.86
N GLY A 21 5.76 20.59 0.73
CA GLY A 21 7.20 20.77 0.62
C GLY A 21 7.99 19.46 0.66
N TRP A 22 7.36 18.34 0.26
CA TRP A 22 8.07 17.07 0.15
C TRP A 22 8.79 16.98 -1.20
N GLU A 23 9.95 16.38 -1.22
CA GLU A 23 10.83 16.27 -2.38
C GLU A 23 10.76 14.87 -2.99
N CYS A 24 10.39 14.78 -4.28
CA CYS A 24 10.50 13.55 -5.04
C CYS A 24 11.94 13.36 -5.52
N VAL A 25 12.65 12.38 -4.95
CA VAL A 25 14.05 12.10 -5.29
C VAL A 25 14.20 11.17 -6.49
N GLY A 26 13.12 10.54 -6.94
CA GLY A 26 13.11 9.68 -8.12
C GLY A 26 11.77 9.01 -8.32
N VAL A 27 11.55 8.56 -9.55
CA VAL A 27 10.38 7.77 -9.93
C VAL A 27 10.82 6.50 -10.64
N SER A 28 9.99 5.46 -10.63
CA SER A 28 10.18 4.24 -11.41
C SER A 28 8.91 3.96 -12.20
N GLU A 29 9.00 4.14 -13.53
CA GLU A 29 7.89 3.95 -14.46
C GLU A 29 8.42 3.48 -15.80
N ILE A 30 7.69 2.55 -16.45
CA ILE A 30 8.04 1.98 -17.75
C ILE A 30 7.00 2.21 -18.85
N ASP A 31 5.77 2.61 -18.46
CA ASP A 31 4.73 2.89 -19.46
C ASP A 31 5.12 4.11 -20.29
N PRO A 32 5.18 3.97 -21.63
CA PRO A 32 5.66 5.05 -22.50
C PRO A 32 4.86 6.34 -22.38
N PHE A 33 3.53 6.24 -22.21
CA PHE A 33 2.67 7.40 -22.06
C PHE A 33 2.91 8.09 -20.73
N ALA A 34 2.95 7.32 -19.63
CA ALA A 34 3.24 7.86 -18.31
C ALA A 34 4.64 8.50 -18.25
N CYS A 35 5.65 7.85 -18.83
CA CYS A 35 7.00 8.40 -18.92
C CYS A 35 7.06 9.74 -19.66
N GLU A 36 6.30 9.90 -20.75
CA GLU A 36 6.23 11.17 -21.46
C GLU A 36 5.56 12.27 -20.63
N VAL A 37 4.49 11.94 -19.89
CA VAL A 37 3.84 12.87 -18.94
C VAL A 37 4.81 13.29 -17.84
N LEU A 38 5.54 12.34 -17.26
CA LEU A 38 6.55 12.62 -16.23
C LEU A 38 7.63 13.58 -16.74
N LYS A 39 8.15 13.32 -17.93
CA LYS A 39 9.17 14.17 -18.57
C LYS A 39 8.69 15.60 -18.81
N GLN A 40 7.42 15.77 -19.18
CA GLN A 40 6.85 17.10 -19.43
C GLN A 40 6.51 17.84 -18.14
N ARG A 41 5.93 17.16 -17.16
CA ARG A 41 5.46 17.82 -15.92
C ARG A 41 6.53 17.94 -14.85
N TYR A 42 7.44 16.97 -14.78
CA TYR A 42 8.47 16.85 -13.75
C TYR A 42 9.85 16.59 -14.36
N PRO A 43 10.34 17.46 -15.27
CA PRO A 43 11.61 17.24 -16.00
C PRO A 43 12.84 17.16 -15.11
N HIS A 44 12.73 17.64 -13.87
CA HIS A 44 13.80 17.62 -12.88
C HIS A 44 13.87 16.32 -12.06
N ILE A 45 12.83 15.46 -12.15
CA ILE A 45 12.79 14.19 -11.43
C ILE A 45 13.35 13.08 -12.32
N THR A 46 14.33 12.35 -11.80
CA THR A 46 14.92 11.23 -12.52
C THR A 46 13.98 10.03 -12.56
N ASN A 47 13.67 9.53 -13.75
CA ASN A 47 12.99 8.25 -13.90
C ASN A 47 14.02 7.12 -13.96
N LEU A 48 14.01 6.23 -12.97
CA LEU A 48 14.87 5.06 -12.83
C LEU A 48 14.46 3.90 -13.76
N GLY A 49 13.29 4.01 -14.42
CA GLY A 49 12.76 3.02 -15.36
C GLY A 49 12.23 1.75 -14.66
N ASP A 50 12.63 0.60 -15.20
CA ASP A 50 12.17 -0.72 -14.77
C ASP A 50 12.65 -1.05 -13.35
N ILE A 51 11.71 -1.20 -12.41
CA ILE A 51 12.01 -1.51 -11.01
C ILE A 51 12.89 -2.75 -10.85
N THR A 52 12.77 -3.75 -11.73
CA THR A 52 13.55 -4.98 -11.67
C THR A 52 15.04 -4.77 -11.96
N LYS A 53 15.38 -3.63 -12.58
CA LYS A 53 16.74 -3.27 -13.01
C LYS A 53 17.41 -2.23 -12.12
N ILE A 54 16.67 -1.62 -11.19
CA ILE A 54 17.22 -0.64 -10.26
C ILE A 54 18.25 -1.31 -9.35
N THR A 55 19.49 -0.79 -9.37
CA THR A 55 20.58 -1.33 -8.58
C THR A 55 20.56 -0.83 -7.14
N LYS A 56 21.28 -1.51 -6.25
CA LYS A 56 21.39 -1.10 -4.85
C LYS A 56 22.08 0.25 -4.71
N GLU A 57 23.10 0.49 -5.52
CA GLU A 57 23.88 1.73 -5.54
C GLU A 57 22.97 2.91 -5.87
N GLN A 58 22.16 2.82 -6.92
CA GLN A 58 21.17 3.84 -7.27
C GLN A 58 20.19 4.11 -6.12
N LEU A 59 19.74 3.06 -5.42
CA LEU A 59 18.80 3.20 -4.30
C LEU A 59 19.43 3.87 -3.08
N TYR A 60 20.69 3.58 -2.76
CA TYR A 60 21.37 4.19 -1.61
C TYR A 60 21.62 5.69 -1.81
N GLU A 61 21.88 6.13 -3.05
CA GLU A 61 22.12 7.55 -3.37
C GLU A 61 20.86 8.43 -3.19
N LEU A 62 19.66 7.84 -3.20
CA LEU A 62 18.41 8.59 -3.13
C LEU A 62 18.06 9.10 -1.72
N GLU A 63 18.57 8.45 -0.66
CA GLU A 63 18.30 8.82 0.74
C GLU A 63 16.80 9.07 1.03
N ALA A 64 15.92 8.21 0.52
CA ALA A 64 14.48 8.41 0.65
C ALA A 64 13.96 8.08 2.05
N ASP A 65 13.22 9.02 2.65
CA ASP A 65 12.50 8.83 3.92
C ASP A 65 11.24 7.99 3.74
N VAL A 66 10.62 8.09 2.56
CA VAL A 66 9.35 7.46 2.21
C VAL A 66 9.49 6.73 0.89
N ILE A 67 8.94 5.51 0.79
CA ILE A 67 8.67 4.84 -0.49
C ILE A 67 7.17 4.77 -0.69
N VAL A 68 6.70 5.25 -1.84
CA VAL A 68 5.29 5.15 -2.23
C VAL A 68 5.16 4.40 -3.55
N GLY A 69 4.09 3.60 -3.70
CA GLY A 69 3.81 2.96 -4.98
C GLY A 69 2.78 1.85 -4.89
N GLY A 70 2.28 1.43 -6.05
CA GLY A 70 1.29 0.37 -6.18
C GLY A 70 1.74 -0.66 -7.20
N SER A 71 2.25 -1.80 -6.77
CA SER A 71 2.62 -2.88 -7.69
C SER A 71 1.39 -3.43 -8.44
N PRO A 72 1.51 -3.79 -9.72
CA PRO A 72 0.40 -4.40 -10.45
C PRO A 72 -0.14 -5.65 -9.76
N CYS A 73 -1.48 -5.73 -9.60
CA CYS A 73 -2.17 -6.79 -8.86
C CYS A 73 -2.73 -7.89 -9.78
N GLN A 74 -2.07 -8.23 -10.87
CA GLN A 74 -2.75 -9.04 -11.90
C GLN A 74 -2.49 -10.54 -11.88
N SER A 75 -1.96 -11.20 -10.85
CA SER A 75 -1.64 -12.61 -11.05
C SER A 75 -1.63 -13.59 -9.90
N PHE A 76 -2.24 -13.28 -8.79
CA PHE A 76 -2.53 -14.39 -7.87
C PHE A 76 -3.92 -14.98 -8.07
N SER A 77 -4.67 -14.52 -9.07
CA SER A 77 -6.02 -14.95 -9.37
C SER A 77 -6.14 -15.64 -10.71
N SER A 78 -5.49 -16.75 -10.94
CA SER A 78 -5.90 -17.58 -12.06
C SER A 78 -6.01 -19.02 -11.64
N ALA A 79 -7.25 -19.42 -11.47
CA ALA A 79 -7.77 -20.72 -11.92
C ALA A 79 -6.66 -21.73 -12.32
N GLY A 80 -6.25 -22.58 -11.42
CA GLY A 80 -5.83 -23.89 -11.74
C GLY A 80 -4.45 -24.10 -12.31
N LYS A 81 -3.40 -23.79 -11.55
CA LYS A 81 -2.10 -24.49 -11.52
C LYS A 81 -1.19 -23.70 -10.59
N GLY A 82 -0.70 -24.27 -9.52
CA GLY A 82 0.09 -23.74 -8.43
C GLY A 82 1.38 -22.95 -8.73
N GLU A 83 1.35 -22.01 -9.64
CA GLU A 83 2.48 -21.19 -10.11
C GLU A 83 2.54 -19.80 -9.46
N GLY A 84 1.95 -19.61 -8.27
CA GLY A 84 1.72 -18.29 -7.64
C GLY A 84 2.93 -17.37 -7.48
N LEU A 85 4.14 -17.88 -7.31
CA LEU A 85 5.38 -17.09 -7.21
C LEU A 85 6.21 -17.07 -8.50
N GLU A 86 5.86 -17.90 -9.50
CA GLU A 86 6.55 -17.92 -10.79
C GLU A 86 5.94 -16.98 -11.83
N ASP A 87 4.76 -16.41 -11.57
CA ASP A 87 4.17 -15.40 -12.45
C ASP A 87 5.01 -14.11 -12.40
N PRO A 88 5.47 -13.59 -13.56
CA PRO A 88 6.25 -12.35 -13.64
C PRO A 88 5.63 -11.15 -12.91
N ARG A 89 4.32 -11.15 -12.74
CA ARG A 89 3.57 -10.06 -12.11
C ARG A 89 3.54 -10.15 -10.58
N GLY A 90 3.59 -11.37 -10.02
CA GLY A 90 3.80 -11.59 -8.58
C GLY A 90 5.20 -11.15 -8.13
N ARG A 91 6.18 -11.23 -9.03
CA ARG A 91 7.55 -10.76 -8.79
C ARG A 91 7.62 -9.25 -8.57
N LEU A 92 6.78 -8.45 -9.23
CA LEU A 92 6.81 -6.98 -9.07
C LEU A 92 6.46 -6.51 -7.66
N MET A 93 5.59 -7.23 -6.95
CA MET A 93 5.36 -6.97 -5.52
C MET A 93 6.61 -7.29 -4.69
N LEU A 94 7.31 -8.38 -5.02
CA LEU A 94 8.57 -8.72 -4.35
C LEU A 94 9.69 -7.73 -4.70
N ASP A 95 9.68 -7.15 -5.91
CA ASP A 95 10.60 -6.06 -6.25
C ASP A 95 10.31 -4.80 -5.45
N TYR A 96 9.03 -4.47 -5.19
CA TYR A 96 8.69 -3.41 -4.24
C TYR A 96 9.28 -3.70 -2.86
N VAL A 97 9.09 -4.92 -2.33
CA VAL A 97 9.68 -5.36 -1.05
C VAL A 97 11.20 -5.26 -1.09
N ARG A 98 11.84 -5.68 -2.19
CA ARG A 98 13.29 -5.57 -2.38
C ARG A 98 13.78 -4.14 -2.27
N VAL A 99 13.08 -3.20 -2.88
CA VAL A 99 13.43 -1.77 -2.81
C VAL A 99 13.28 -1.27 -1.37
N VAL A 100 12.17 -1.55 -0.70
CA VAL A 100 11.97 -1.19 0.72
C VAL A 100 13.06 -1.80 1.61
N ARG A 101 13.41 -3.07 1.39
CA ARG A 101 14.49 -3.77 2.13
C ARG A 101 15.85 -3.10 1.93
N THR A 102 16.12 -2.60 0.73
CA THR A 102 17.40 -1.97 0.39
C THR A 102 17.51 -0.56 0.94
N VAL A 103 16.50 0.27 0.72
CA VAL A 103 16.48 1.68 1.15
C VAL A 103 16.28 1.83 2.66
N ARG A 104 15.48 0.93 3.26
CA ARG A 104 15.09 1.02 4.68
C ARG A 104 14.47 2.37 5.05
N PRO A 105 13.49 2.86 4.28
CA PRO A 105 12.86 4.14 4.54
C PRO A 105 12.17 4.13 5.92
N LYS A 106 11.98 5.30 6.50
CA LYS A 106 11.22 5.45 7.75
C LYS A 106 9.75 5.09 7.56
N TRP A 107 9.22 5.37 6.35
CA TRP A 107 7.84 5.11 5.98
C TRP A 107 7.75 4.42 4.63
N PHE A 108 6.72 3.61 4.44
CA PHE A 108 6.28 3.24 3.10
C PHE A 108 4.75 3.34 2.98
N VAL A 109 4.28 3.59 1.76
CA VAL A 109 2.87 3.58 1.39
C VAL A 109 2.71 2.68 0.17
N TRP A 110 1.91 1.64 0.29
CA TRP A 110 1.59 0.75 -0.80
C TRP A 110 0.10 0.82 -1.13
N GLU A 111 -0.23 1.04 -2.40
CA GLU A 111 -1.62 1.14 -2.89
C GLU A 111 -1.96 -0.05 -3.77
N ASN A 112 -3.20 -0.55 -3.68
CA ASN A 112 -3.68 -1.56 -4.61
C ASN A 112 -5.22 -1.61 -4.72
N VAL A 113 -5.72 -2.38 -5.68
CA VAL A 113 -7.17 -2.65 -5.78
C VAL A 113 -7.65 -3.45 -4.57
N SER A 114 -8.89 -3.21 -4.12
CA SER A 114 -9.46 -3.90 -2.95
C SER A 114 -9.54 -5.42 -3.11
N GLY A 115 -9.59 -5.92 -4.36
CA GLY A 115 -9.55 -7.34 -4.65
C GLY A 115 -8.30 -8.08 -4.16
N VAL A 116 -7.18 -7.38 -3.88
CA VAL A 116 -5.98 -8.01 -3.34
C VAL A 116 -6.21 -8.68 -1.98
N LEU A 117 -7.18 -8.20 -1.22
CA LEU A 117 -7.53 -8.75 0.10
C LEU A 117 -8.19 -10.13 0.01
N SER A 118 -8.83 -10.46 -1.11
CA SER A 118 -9.58 -11.72 -1.30
C SER A 118 -9.06 -12.60 -2.43
N ASN A 119 -8.34 -12.03 -3.39
CA ASN A 119 -7.80 -12.78 -4.52
C ASN A 119 -6.83 -13.86 -4.06
N GLY A 120 -7.02 -15.10 -4.54
CA GLY A 120 -6.20 -16.24 -4.13
C GLY A 120 -6.22 -16.50 -2.62
N GLY A 121 -7.36 -16.22 -1.94
CA GLY A 121 -7.46 -16.36 -0.48
C GLY A 121 -6.64 -15.31 0.30
N GLY A 122 -6.25 -14.20 -0.33
CA GLY A 122 -5.45 -13.15 0.32
C GLY A 122 -3.97 -13.47 0.48
N VAL A 123 -3.49 -14.59 -0.08
CA VAL A 123 -2.10 -15.08 0.08
C VAL A 123 -1.07 -14.02 -0.32
N SER A 124 -1.31 -13.32 -1.42
CA SER A 124 -0.37 -12.28 -1.89
C SER A 124 -0.24 -11.13 -0.91
N PHE A 125 -1.38 -10.64 -0.42
CA PHE A 125 -1.39 -9.57 0.56
C PHE A 125 -0.77 -10.03 1.88
N GLY A 126 -1.10 -11.25 2.33
CA GLY A 126 -0.48 -11.88 3.51
C GLY A 126 1.04 -12.02 3.36
N THR A 127 1.54 -12.38 2.18
CA THR A 127 2.98 -12.43 1.89
C THR A 127 3.62 -11.05 2.02
N LEU A 128 3.02 -10.02 1.42
CA LEU A 128 3.50 -8.64 1.56
C LEU A 128 3.58 -8.20 3.02
N LEU A 129 2.51 -8.45 3.79
CA LEU A 129 2.47 -8.10 5.21
C LEU A 129 3.60 -8.80 5.98
N ARG A 130 3.77 -10.10 5.79
CA ARG A 130 4.83 -10.87 6.44
C ARG A 130 6.22 -10.33 6.12
N GLU A 131 6.55 -10.09 4.85
CA GLU A 131 7.83 -9.55 4.44
C GLU A 131 8.11 -8.18 5.08
N MET A 132 7.11 -7.32 5.19
CA MET A 132 7.27 -6.00 5.81
C MET A 132 7.41 -6.08 7.34
N VAL A 133 6.68 -7.00 7.99
CA VAL A 133 6.84 -7.28 9.43
C VAL A 133 8.24 -7.83 9.72
N GLU A 134 8.76 -8.76 8.92
CA GLU A 134 10.12 -9.29 9.04
C GLU A 134 11.19 -8.21 8.85
N LEU A 135 10.88 -7.16 8.09
CA LEU A 135 11.70 -5.96 7.96
C LEU A 135 11.59 -5.00 9.17
N GLY A 136 10.75 -5.29 10.15
CA GLY A 136 10.58 -4.49 11.37
C GLY A 136 9.61 -3.32 11.23
N TYR A 137 8.71 -3.33 10.24
CA TYR A 137 7.70 -2.30 10.09
C TYR A 137 6.43 -2.60 10.90
N HIS A 138 5.92 -1.60 11.59
CA HIS A 138 4.54 -1.57 12.08
C HIS A 138 3.61 -1.25 10.93
N LEU A 139 2.51 -1.99 10.79
CA LEU A 139 1.65 -1.95 9.61
C LEU A 139 0.23 -1.57 9.97
N CYS A 140 -0.37 -0.74 9.12
CA CYS A 140 -1.76 -0.38 9.18
C CYS A 140 -2.33 -0.26 7.77
N TRP A 141 -3.55 -0.73 7.52
CA TRP A 141 -4.15 -0.57 6.19
C TRP A 141 -5.64 -0.24 6.27
N ARG A 142 -6.13 0.44 5.25
CA ARG A 142 -7.53 0.82 5.11
C ARG A 142 -7.95 0.77 3.65
N VAL A 143 -9.22 0.44 3.40
CA VAL A 143 -9.83 0.62 2.09
C VAL A 143 -10.44 2.01 2.03
N LEU A 144 -9.95 2.83 1.12
CA LEU A 144 -10.46 4.18 0.88
C LEU A 144 -11.20 4.23 -0.45
N ASP A 145 -12.26 5.04 -0.53
CA ASP A 145 -12.99 5.27 -1.77
C ASP A 145 -12.85 6.74 -2.18
N ALA A 146 -12.38 6.98 -3.39
CA ALA A 146 -12.09 8.33 -3.90
C ALA A 146 -13.31 9.27 -3.84
N GLN A 147 -14.55 8.74 -3.92
CA GLN A 147 -15.77 9.55 -3.82
C GLN A 147 -15.87 10.37 -2.51
N HIS A 148 -15.19 9.91 -1.44
CA HIS A 148 -15.15 10.61 -0.16
C HIS A 148 -14.07 11.68 -0.07
N PHE A 149 -13.32 11.92 -1.15
CA PHE A 149 -12.20 12.86 -1.23
C PHE A 149 -12.43 13.95 -2.29
N GLY A 150 -13.69 14.31 -2.54
CA GLY A 150 -14.04 15.45 -3.40
C GLY A 150 -14.03 15.15 -4.90
N VAL A 151 -13.94 13.88 -5.33
CA VAL A 151 -14.05 13.49 -6.73
C VAL A 151 -15.27 12.62 -6.98
N PRO A 152 -16.05 12.85 -8.08
CA PRO A 152 -17.26 12.09 -8.38
C PRO A 152 -16.92 10.72 -9.03
N GLN A 153 -15.98 9.97 -8.42
CA GLN A 153 -15.53 8.68 -8.92
C GLN A 153 -15.56 7.64 -7.80
N ARG A 154 -16.30 6.57 -7.99
CA ARG A 154 -16.25 5.41 -7.11
C ARG A 154 -14.98 4.60 -7.44
N ARG A 155 -13.92 4.77 -6.61
CA ARG A 155 -12.63 4.10 -6.76
C ARG A 155 -12.14 3.63 -5.41
N ARG A 156 -12.40 2.36 -5.11
CA ARG A 156 -11.95 1.72 -3.86
C ARG A 156 -10.53 1.20 -4.02
N ARG A 157 -9.66 1.56 -3.07
CA ARG A 157 -8.26 1.13 -3.03
C ARG A 157 -7.84 0.80 -1.60
N VAL A 158 -7.03 -0.23 -1.47
CA VAL A 158 -6.32 -0.53 -0.23
C VAL A 158 -5.10 0.37 -0.17
N PHE A 159 -4.92 1.04 0.95
CA PHE A 159 -3.67 1.72 1.30
C PHE A 159 -3.07 1.01 2.50
N LEU A 160 -1.86 0.49 2.34
CA LEU A 160 -1.04 -0.07 3.40
C LEU A 160 0.06 0.93 3.74
N VAL A 161 0.13 1.34 5.00
CA VAL A 161 1.18 2.22 5.53
C VAL A 161 2.04 1.43 6.48
N GLY A 162 3.36 1.55 6.33
CA GLY A 162 4.34 0.97 7.23
C GLY A 162 5.25 2.02 7.84
N TYR A 163 5.61 1.84 9.10
CA TYR A 163 6.48 2.70 9.87
C TYR A 163 7.53 1.88 10.64
N SER A 164 8.81 2.25 10.53
CA SER A 164 9.93 1.54 11.15
C SER A 164 10.41 2.13 12.48
N GLY A 165 9.75 3.18 12.98
CA GLY A 165 10.13 3.79 14.27
C GLY A 165 9.45 3.15 15.47
N ALA A 166 9.78 3.61 16.69
CA ALA A 166 9.32 3.02 17.94
C ALA A 166 7.84 3.27 18.30
N ASP A 167 7.20 4.31 17.73
CA ASP A 167 5.77 4.59 17.97
C ASP A 167 4.90 3.68 17.11
N ARG A 168 4.40 2.60 17.73
CA ARG A 168 3.57 1.59 17.06
C ARG A 168 2.23 2.16 16.53
N GLU A 169 1.69 3.19 17.19
CA GLU A 169 0.41 3.81 16.79
C GLU A 169 0.54 4.78 15.61
N CYS A 170 1.76 5.09 15.19
CA CYS A 170 2.02 6.13 14.20
C CYS A 170 1.34 5.86 12.85
N CYS A 171 1.32 4.59 12.38
CA CYS A 171 0.60 4.21 11.17
C CYS A 171 -0.90 4.44 11.28
N ALA A 172 -1.48 4.12 12.44
CA ALA A 172 -2.90 4.30 12.70
C ALA A 172 -3.26 5.79 12.70
N LYS A 173 -2.45 6.64 13.32
CA LYS A 173 -2.66 8.10 13.31
C LYS A 173 -2.69 8.66 11.89
N VAL A 174 -1.86 8.15 10.98
CA VAL A 174 -1.83 8.57 9.57
C VAL A 174 -3.11 8.19 8.82
N LEU A 175 -3.60 6.95 8.99
CA LEU A 175 -4.76 6.45 8.25
C LEU A 175 -6.11 6.77 8.87
N PHE A 176 -6.14 7.06 10.18
CA PHE A 176 -7.36 7.17 10.97
C PHE A 176 -7.40 8.42 11.83
N ASP A 177 -6.72 9.49 11.41
CA ASP A 177 -6.74 10.77 12.13
C ASP A 177 -8.17 11.17 12.52
N PRO A 178 -8.52 11.18 13.82
CA PRO A 178 -9.83 11.56 14.28
C PRO A 178 -10.15 13.05 14.03
N GLU A 179 -9.15 13.89 13.90
CA GLU A 179 -9.33 15.31 13.60
C GLU A 179 -9.69 15.57 12.12
N GLY A 180 -9.37 14.63 11.21
CA GLY A 180 -9.86 14.64 9.83
C GLY A 180 -11.36 14.42 9.67
N ARG A 181 -12.07 13.97 10.73
CA ARG A 181 -13.53 13.80 10.73
C ARG A 181 -14.33 15.10 10.73
N SER A 182 -13.72 16.24 11.02
CA SER A 182 -14.45 17.52 11.08
C SER A 182 -14.48 18.29 9.75
N ARG A 183 -13.94 17.74 8.66
CA ARG A 183 -14.13 18.33 7.33
C ARG A 183 -15.34 17.71 6.69
N ASP A 184 -16.49 18.38 6.91
CA ASP A 184 -17.77 18.31 6.19
C ASP A 184 -17.89 17.24 5.11
N PHE A 185 -18.18 16.00 5.54
CA PHE A 185 -18.85 15.05 4.67
C PHE A 185 -20.32 15.39 4.68
N ALA A 186 -20.74 16.19 3.68
CA ALA A 186 -22.15 16.33 3.39
C ALA A 186 -22.74 14.92 3.27
N THR A 187 -23.66 14.61 4.16
CA THR A 187 -24.39 13.37 4.23
C THR A 187 -25.14 13.15 2.93
N ILE A 188 -24.53 12.49 1.96
CA ILE A 188 -25.28 11.93 0.83
C ILE A 188 -25.81 10.59 1.33
N GLY A 189 -27.12 10.62 1.53
CA GLY A 189 -28.12 9.62 1.71
C GLY A 189 -27.68 8.18 2.02
N GLN A 190 -28.23 7.68 3.11
CA GLN A 190 -28.53 6.28 3.40
C GLN A 190 -28.74 5.44 2.13
N ALA A 191 -27.73 4.67 1.74
CA ALA A 191 -27.88 3.45 0.93
C ALA A 191 -26.58 2.66 0.99
N GLN A 192 -26.60 1.63 1.80
CA GLN A 192 -26.00 0.30 1.64
C GLN A 192 -25.39 -0.22 2.92
N GLN A 193 -26.27 -0.61 3.83
CA GLN A 193 -26.11 -1.84 4.60
C GLN A 193 -26.34 -2.98 3.59
N GLU A 194 -25.27 -3.59 3.09
CA GLU A 194 -25.24 -4.93 2.53
C GLU A 194 -23.87 -5.13 1.89
N ASP A 195 -22.97 -5.73 2.62
CA ASP A 195 -21.92 -6.68 2.21
C ASP A 195 -20.96 -6.97 3.38
N THR A 196 -21.54 -7.26 4.54
CA THR A 196 -20.85 -8.00 5.61
C THR A 196 -21.42 -9.42 5.59
N ARG A 197 -21.03 -10.24 4.63
CA ARG A 197 -21.18 -11.68 4.71
C ARG A 197 -19.83 -12.34 4.62
N THR A 198 -19.39 -12.75 5.84
CA THR A 198 -18.78 -14.06 6.15
C THR A 198 -17.70 -14.55 5.20
N VAL A 199 -16.46 -14.36 5.57
CA VAL A 199 -15.42 -15.34 5.29
C VAL A 199 -15.23 -16.16 6.56
N GLU A 200 -16.18 -17.03 6.84
CA GLU A 200 -15.98 -18.17 7.72
C GLU A 200 -15.74 -19.41 6.86
N SER A 201 -14.75 -20.17 7.31
CA SER A 201 -14.42 -21.54 6.93
C SER A 201 -13.64 -21.75 5.63
N GLY A 202 -12.37 -22.10 5.80
CA GLY A 202 -11.58 -22.83 4.83
C GLY A 202 -10.09 -22.47 4.78
N ALA A 203 -9.36 -22.58 5.88
CA ALA A 203 -7.91 -22.51 5.83
C ALA A 203 -7.28 -23.55 6.76
N GLY A 204 -6.54 -24.47 6.15
CA GLY A 204 -5.73 -25.45 6.84
C GLY A 204 -4.50 -24.82 7.50
N ASN A 205 -4.23 -25.26 8.70
CA ASN A 205 -3.13 -25.14 9.63
C ASN A 205 -1.79 -24.65 9.10
N HIS A 206 -1.54 -23.38 9.05
CA HIS A 206 -0.32 -22.61 9.32
C HIS A 206 -0.49 -21.12 8.93
N GLU A 207 -1.45 -20.80 8.06
CA GLU A 207 -1.80 -19.44 7.68
C GLU A 207 -2.80 -18.80 8.67
N GLY A 208 -3.46 -19.60 9.48
CA GLY A 208 -4.48 -19.16 10.44
C GLY A 208 -3.93 -18.29 11.58
N GLN A 209 -2.64 -18.36 11.90
CA GLN A 209 -2.06 -17.56 12.98
C GLN A 209 -1.91 -16.08 12.62
N ILE A 210 -1.60 -15.77 11.36
CA ILE A 210 -1.52 -14.36 10.91
C ILE A 210 -2.91 -13.74 10.82
N PHE A 211 -3.90 -14.49 10.33
CA PHE A 211 -5.30 -14.02 10.25
C PHE A 211 -5.97 -13.91 11.62
N SER A 212 -5.68 -14.82 12.55
CA SER A 212 -6.22 -14.72 13.91
C SER A 212 -5.57 -13.60 14.74
N CYS A 213 -4.28 -13.28 14.49
CA CYS A 213 -3.64 -12.09 15.03
C CYS A 213 -4.30 -10.80 14.55
N LEU A 214 -4.78 -10.78 13.30
CA LEU A 214 -5.49 -9.65 12.71
C LEU A 214 -6.86 -9.39 13.34
N GLN A 215 -7.48 -10.39 13.97
CA GLN A 215 -8.78 -10.28 14.64
C GLN A 215 -8.71 -10.02 16.14
N THR A 216 -7.61 -10.39 16.82
CA THR A 216 -7.54 -10.43 18.29
C THR A 216 -6.89 -9.21 18.94
N THR A 217 -6.18 -8.37 18.20
CA THR A 217 -5.45 -7.22 18.75
C THR A 217 -6.14 -5.87 18.60
N CYS A 218 -7.34 -5.82 18.00
CA CYS A 218 -8.16 -4.62 17.98
C CYS A 218 -9.06 -4.54 19.22
N GLY A 219 -8.52 -4.03 20.33
CA GLY A 219 -9.34 -3.60 21.47
C GLY A 219 -10.23 -2.42 21.07
N ASP A 220 -11.52 -2.55 21.34
CA ASP A 220 -12.61 -1.56 21.40
C ASP A 220 -12.40 -0.18 20.73
N TYR A 221 -12.23 -0.17 19.39
CA TYR A 221 -12.55 1.00 18.59
C TYR A 221 -13.82 0.72 17.77
N SER A 222 -14.80 1.61 17.91
CA SER A 222 -16.19 1.45 17.46
C SER A 222 -16.38 0.79 16.09
N ARG A 223 -17.35 -0.11 16.04
CA ARG A 223 -17.78 -1.06 15.00
C ARG A 223 -18.10 -0.55 13.59
N SER A 224 -17.67 0.63 13.16
CA SER A 224 -18.08 1.18 11.87
C SER A 224 -17.01 1.25 10.78
N ASP A 225 -15.75 1.01 11.11
CA ASP A 225 -14.65 1.12 10.14
C ASP A 225 -13.86 -0.19 10.09
N ASN A 226 -13.66 -0.77 8.91
CA ASN A 226 -12.79 -1.93 8.66
C ASN A 226 -11.33 -1.57 8.98
N PHE A 227 -10.98 -1.67 10.24
CA PHE A 227 -9.66 -1.33 10.78
C PHE A 227 -8.82 -2.59 10.91
N ASN A 228 -7.60 -2.55 10.41
CA ASN A 228 -6.65 -3.66 10.51
C ASN A 228 -5.25 -3.12 10.84
N MET A 229 -4.70 -3.51 11.99
CA MET A 229 -3.35 -3.21 12.44
C MET A 229 -2.63 -4.50 12.81
N ILE A 230 -1.38 -4.63 12.42
CA ILE A 230 -0.49 -5.71 12.90
C ILE A 230 0.47 -5.12 13.90
N GLU A 231 0.42 -5.62 15.13
CA GLU A 231 1.43 -5.36 16.15
C GLU A 231 2.47 -6.47 16.13
N LEU A 232 3.73 -6.08 16.16
CA LEU A 232 4.82 -7.02 16.44
C LEU A 232 4.76 -7.32 17.93
N GLY A 233 4.49 -8.58 18.27
CA GLY A 233 4.66 -9.07 19.65
C GLY A 233 6.12 -8.94 20.09
N ASP A 234 6.33 -8.72 21.40
CA ASP A 234 7.65 -8.71 22.03
C ASP A 234 8.32 -10.08 21.92
#